data_ca26cceb2d3a999c2acc2ea907fc70eb
#
_entry.id   ca26cceb2d3a999c2acc2ea907fc70eb
#
_cell.length_a   1.000
_cell.length_b   1.000
_cell.length_c   1.000
_cell.angle_alpha   90.00
_cell.angle_beta   90.00
_cell.angle_gamma   90.00
#
_symmetry.space_group_name_H-M   'P 1'
#
loop_
_entity.id
_entity.type
_entity.pdbx_description
1 polymer ?
#
loop_
_entity_poly.entity_id
_entity_poly.type
_entity_poly.pdbx_seq_one_letter_code
_entity_poly.pdbx_strand_id
1 'polypeptide(L)'
;LCDVTICTEDTKIEVPHAQGGMVPGDGMGLLCQHYFGTKRGNYYMMTTRQFNAQQMLDWGMVSEVVAKGKALERAWEIARMWKHMPYENRTIMSNLAKRPLKKLLVDDLKLHTVSEQYGSLLSVAAGRMGYDSGQHDEKYISRSSDWRYATSDMEQPQTAESWSTMFKKAAQWNEKVRSGEIENPYVFEHSNEPEGYAY
;
A
#
# COMPACT_ATOMS: atom_id res chain seq x y z
N LEU A 1 5.14 4.67 -9.99
CA LEU A 1 5.07 5.33 -11.31
C LEU A 1 6.13 6.43 -11.51
N CYS A 2 6.97 6.69 -10.52
CA CYS A 2 8.10 7.60 -10.62
C CYS A 2 9.21 7.01 -11.50
N ASP A 3 10.08 7.86 -12.06
CA ASP A 3 11.23 7.42 -12.84
C ASP A 3 12.29 6.75 -11.95
N VAL A 4 12.44 7.29 -10.74
CA VAL A 4 13.35 6.78 -9.69
C VAL A 4 12.58 6.74 -8.39
N THR A 5 12.75 5.68 -7.63
CA THR A 5 12.14 5.51 -6.31
C THR A 5 13.23 5.29 -5.27
N ILE A 6 13.25 6.15 -4.26
CA ILE A 6 14.20 6.09 -3.14
C ILE A 6 13.42 5.85 -1.87
N CYS A 7 13.91 4.99 -1.01
CA CYS A 7 13.33 4.83 0.32
C CYS A 7 14.44 4.85 1.40
N THR A 8 14.04 4.99 2.64
CA THR A 8 14.95 4.90 3.79
C THR A 8 15.06 3.48 4.29
N GLU A 9 16.13 3.16 4.97
CA GLU A 9 16.43 1.82 5.50
C GLU A 9 15.34 1.27 6.45
N ASP A 10 14.58 2.15 7.08
CA ASP A 10 13.48 1.82 7.99
C ASP A 10 12.12 1.67 7.29
N THR A 11 12.07 1.86 5.97
CA THR A 11 10.83 1.71 5.18
C THR A 11 10.36 0.25 5.18
N LYS A 12 9.06 0.10 5.39
CA LYS A 12 8.36 -1.18 5.30
C LYS A 12 7.23 -1.05 4.30
N ILE A 13 7.09 -2.03 3.44
CA ILE A 13 6.11 -2.03 2.34
C ILE A 13 5.31 -3.33 2.38
N GLU A 14 4.00 -3.21 2.24
CA GLU A 14 3.09 -4.36 2.19
C GLU A 14 1.93 -4.09 1.23
N VAL A 15 1.31 -5.17 0.76
CA VAL A 15 0.07 -5.14 -0.02
C VAL A 15 -1.02 -5.82 0.81
N PRO A 16 -1.86 -5.05 1.51
CA PRO A 16 -2.77 -5.60 2.51
C PRO A 16 -4.07 -6.19 1.93
N HIS A 17 -4.30 -6.11 0.62
CA HIS A 17 -5.56 -6.48 -0.02
C HIS A 17 -6.01 -7.91 0.32
N ALA A 18 -5.13 -8.90 0.15
CA ALA A 18 -5.47 -10.28 0.43
C ALA A 18 -5.73 -10.54 1.91
N GLN A 19 -5.10 -9.78 2.82
CA GLN A 19 -5.41 -9.81 4.25
C GLN A 19 -6.83 -9.32 4.53
N GLY A 20 -7.31 -8.34 3.76
CA GLY A 20 -8.67 -7.83 3.82
C GLY A 20 -9.70 -8.67 3.05
N GLY A 21 -9.29 -9.80 2.45
CA GLY A 21 -10.17 -10.59 1.59
C GLY A 21 -10.47 -9.93 0.24
N MET A 22 -9.62 -8.98 -0.19
CA MET A 22 -9.78 -8.23 -1.43
C MET A 22 -8.76 -8.66 -2.48
N VAL A 23 -9.14 -8.53 -3.74
CA VAL A 23 -8.22 -8.66 -4.87
C VAL A 23 -7.43 -7.36 -5.01
N PRO A 24 -6.10 -7.36 -5.20
CA PRO A 24 -5.31 -6.14 -5.41
C PRO A 24 -5.51 -5.61 -6.84
N GLY A 25 -6.68 -5.05 -7.12
CA GLY A 25 -7.12 -4.61 -8.45
C GLY A 25 -6.91 -3.13 -8.75
N ASP A 26 -6.44 -2.35 -7.78
CA ASP A 26 -6.12 -0.92 -7.91
C ASP A 26 -4.88 -0.63 -8.77
N GLY A 27 -4.27 -1.68 -9.35
CA GLY A 27 -3.04 -1.65 -10.13
C GLY A 27 -1.83 -2.22 -9.38
N MET A 28 -1.93 -2.47 -8.08
CA MET A 28 -0.82 -3.00 -7.29
C MET A 28 -0.38 -4.37 -7.80
N GLY A 29 -1.33 -5.22 -8.21
CA GLY A 29 -1.03 -6.51 -8.83
C GLY A 29 -0.15 -6.41 -10.08
N LEU A 30 -0.49 -5.49 -10.97
CA LEU A 30 0.27 -5.21 -12.19
C LEU A 30 1.66 -4.64 -11.89
N LEU A 31 1.74 -3.73 -10.93
CA LEU A 31 3.02 -3.13 -10.51
C LEU A 31 3.96 -4.17 -9.90
N CYS A 32 3.45 -5.02 -9.00
CA CYS A 32 4.26 -6.08 -8.39
C CYS A 32 4.79 -7.07 -9.43
N GLN A 33 3.95 -7.48 -10.39
CA GLN A 33 4.40 -8.36 -11.48
C GLN A 33 5.39 -7.68 -12.41
N HIS A 34 5.21 -6.40 -12.68
CA HIS A 34 6.10 -5.63 -13.55
C HIS A 34 7.50 -5.48 -12.95
N TYR A 35 7.60 -5.11 -11.67
CA TYR A 35 8.89 -4.84 -11.03
C TYR A 35 9.60 -6.10 -10.54
N PHE A 36 8.85 -7.07 -10.00
CA PHE A 36 9.44 -8.29 -9.42
C PHE A 36 9.49 -9.47 -10.38
N GLY A 37 8.83 -9.34 -11.55
CA GLY A 37 8.50 -10.47 -12.41
C GLY A 37 7.31 -11.27 -11.87
N THR A 38 6.64 -12.00 -12.75
CA THR A 38 5.35 -12.64 -12.45
C THR A 38 5.38 -13.52 -11.19
N LYS A 39 6.39 -14.37 -11.04
CA LYS A 39 6.44 -15.31 -9.91
C LYS A 39 6.66 -14.64 -8.56
N ARG A 40 7.59 -13.72 -8.47
CA ARG A 40 7.86 -12.97 -7.24
C ARG A 40 6.72 -12.01 -6.92
N GLY A 41 6.17 -11.32 -7.92
CA GLY A 41 5.02 -10.44 -7.76
C GLY A 41 3.81 -11.19 -7.21
N ASN A 42 3.47 -12.35 -7.77
CA ASN A 42 2.40 -13.19 -7.26
C ASN A 42 2.68 -13.68 -5.84
N TYR A 43 3.91 -14.14 -5.57
CA TYR A 43 4.30 -14.58 -4.23
C TYR A 43 4.13 -13.45 -3.20
N TYR A 44 4.59 -12.25 -3.52
CA TYR A 44 4.47 -11.09 -2.64
C TYR A 44 3.00 -10.73 -2.33
N MET A 45 2.17 -10.65 -3.38
CA MET A 45 0.74 -10.32 -3.22
C MET A 45 -0.03 -11.40 -2.46
N MET A 46 0.20 -12.67 -2.78
CA MET A 46 -0.55 -13.79 -2.19
C MET A 46 -0.14 -14.09 -0.75
N THR A 47 1.11 -13.81 -0.38
CA THR A 47 1.61 -14.05 0.99
C THR A 47 1.41 -12.85 1.89
N THR A 48 1.05 -11.68 1.34
CA THR A 48 0.81 -10.44 2.10
C THR A 48 1.93 -10.08 3.08
N ARG A 49 3.16 -10.48 2.76
CA ARG A 49 4.31 -10.24 3.63
C ARG A 49 4.71 -8.78 3.60
N GLN A 50 5.08 -8.28 4.77
CA GLN A 50 5.75 -7.00 4.86
C GLN A 50 7.21 -7.17 4.44
N PHE A 51 7.65 -6.38 3.44
CA PHE A 51 9.03 -6.33 3.00
C PHE A 51 9.72 -5.10 3.57
N ASN A 52 10.98 -5.27 3.95
CA ASN A 52 11.85 -4.15 4.31
C ASN A 52 12.47 -3.50 3.07
N ALA A 53 13.11 -2.35 3.28
CA ALA A 53 13.73 -1.57 2.22
C ALA A 53 14.75 -2.36 1.39
N GLN A 54 15.58 -3.20 2.04
CA GLN A 54 16.60 -3.99 1.34
C GLN A 54 15.97 -5.06 0.45
N GLN A 55 14.93 -5.75 0.92
CA GLN A 55 14.19 -6.71 0.10
C GLN A 55 13.56 -6.06 -1.12
N MET A 56 13.03 -4.83 -0.98
CA MET A 56 12.48 -4.07 -2.09
C MET A 56 13.54 -3.65 -3.11
N LEU A 57 14.74 -3.31 -2.65
CA LEU A 57 15.89 -3.05 -3.52
C LEU A 57 16.31 -4.31 -4.27
N ASP A 58 16.46 -5.42 -3.56
CA ASP A 58 16.88 -6.72 -4.13
C ASP A 58 15.88 -7.27 -5.15
N TRP A 59 14.62 -6.88 -5.01
CA TRP A 59 13.55 -7.29 -5.92
C TRP A 59 13.25 -6.27 -7.02
N GLY A 60 13.88 -5.10 -6.98
CA GLY A 60 13.81 -4.10 -8.04
C GLY A 60 12.60 -3.16 -7.98
N MET A 61 11.90 -3.06 -6.84
CA MET A 61 10.82 -2.09 -6.68
C MET A 61 11.33 -0.69 -6.36
N VAL A 62 12.44 -0.58 -5.64
CA VAL A 62 13.09 0.69 -5.34
C VAL A 62 14.45 0.75 -6.01
N SER A 63 14.88 1.95 -6.37
CA SER A 63 16.14 2.20 -7.07
C SER A 63 17.32 2.32 -6.11
N GLU A 64 17.06 2.82 -4.90
CA GLU A 64 18.08 3.11 -3.91
C GLU A 64 17.51 3.10 -2.49
N VAL A 65 18.30 2.61 -1.54
CA VAL A 65 18.00 2.70 -0.10
C VAL A 65 19.04 3.60 0.56
N VAL A 66 18.57 4.55 1.36
CA VAL A 66 19.42 5.52 2.06
C VAL A 66 19.13 5.50 3.56
N ALA A 67 20.03 6.11 4.35
CA ALA A 67 19.84 6.24 5.78
C ALA A 67 18.56 7.02 6.12
N LYS A 68 17.99 6.75 7.30
CA LYS A 68 16.79 7.43 7.80
C LYS A 68 16.90 8.95 7.69
N GLY A 69 15.87 9.60 7.14
CA GLY A 69 15.82 11.05 6.95
C GLY A 69 16.62 11.58 5.75
N LYS A 70 17.28 10.73 4.96
CA LYS A 70 18.13 11.16 3.82
C LYS A 70 17.45 11.04 2.45
N ALA A 71 16.25 10.49 2.36
CA ALA A 71 15.59 10.23 1.07
C ALA A 71 15.35 11.52 0.25
N LEU A 72 14.89 12.60 0.89
CA LEU A 72 14.62 13.86 0.22
C LEU A 72 15.91 14.53 -0.29
N GLU A 73 16.95 14.55 0.54
CA GLU A 73 18.26 15.09 0.15
C GLU A 73 18.80 14.36 -1.07
N ARG A 74 18.75 13.02 -1.04
CA ARG A 74 19.21 12.18 -2.14
C ARG A 74 18.38 12.34 -3.41
N ALA A 75 17.06 12.47 -3.28
CA ALA A 75 16.19 12.75 -4.41
C ALA A 75 16.55 14.08 -5.10
N TRP A 76 16.84 15.12 -4.32
CA TRP A 76 17.30 16.40 -4.86
C TRP A 76 18.66 16.32 -5.54
N GLU A 77 19.58 15.51 -5.05
CA GLU A 77 20.87 15.28 -5.74
C GLU A 77 20.64 14.70 -7.14
N ILE A 78 19.83 13.63 -7.23
CA ILE A 78 19.51 13.01 -8.52
C ILE A 78 18.76 13.97 -9.44
N ALA A 79 17.81 14.73 -8.90
CA ALA A 79 17.06 15.72 -9.68
C ALA A 79 17.98 16.82 -10.25
N ARG A 80 18.98 17.28 -9.48
CA ARG A 80 19.99 18.23 -9.96
C ARG A 80 20.87 17.64 -11.07
N MET A 81 21.27 16.38 -10.94
CA MET A 81 22.00 15.68 -12.02
C MET A 81 21.17 15.65 -13.30
N TRP A 82 19.88 15.30 -13.18
CA TRP A 82 18.97 15.28 -14.33
C TRP A 82 18.76 16.66 -14.96
N LYS A 83 18.80 17.73 -14.17
CA LYS A 83 18.63 19.09 -14.64
C LYS A 83 19.69 19.52 -15.66
N HIS A 84 20.86 18.90 -15.67
CA HIS A 84 21.92 19.19 -16.66
C HIS A 84 21.59 18.68 -18.06
N MET A 85 20.67 17.73 -18.19
CA MET A 85 20.18 17.27 -19.48
C MET A 85 19.15 18.28 -20.04
N PRO A 86 19.14 18.58 -21.37
CA PRO A 86 18.10 19.39 -21.99
C PRO A 86 16.69 18.91 -21.62
N TYR A 87 15.77 19.86 -21.44
CA TYR A 87 14.40 19.58 -21.00
C TYR A 87 13.67 18.57 -21.90
N GLU A 88 13.79 18.74 -23.22
CA GLU A 88 13.17 17.87 -24.21
C GLU A 88 13.66 16.44 -24.07
N ASN A 89 14.96 16.25 -23.91
CA ASN A 89 15.56 14.93 -23.76
C ASN A 89 15.14 14.25 -22.47
N ARG A 90 15.04 14.98 -21.36
CA ARG A 90 14.52 14.46 -20.08
C ARG A 90 13.08 13.97 -20.22
N THR A 91 12.25 14.78 -20.88
CA THR A 91 10.84 14.44 -21.10
C THR A 91 10.68 13.20 -21.99
N ILE A 92 11.44 13.14 -23.08
CA ILE A 92 11.42 11.99 -23.98
C ILE A 92 11.91 10.74 -23.24
N MET A 93 13.03 10.83 -22.54
CA MET A 93 13.61 9.71 -21.78
C MET A 93 12.64 9.17 -20.73
N SER A 94 12.02 10.03 -19.91
CA SER A 94 11.01 9.65 -18.91
C SER A 94 9.81 8.98 -19.58
N ASN A 95 9.32 9.50 -20.70
CA ASN A 95 8.20 8.90 -21.41
C ASN A 95 8.54 7.52 -21.99
N LEU A 96 9.75 7.36 -22.54
CA LEU A 96 10.21 6.07 -23.05
C LEU A 96 10.39 5.04 -21.92
N ALA A 97 11.01 5.43 -20.82
CA ALA A 97 11.21 4.56 -19.66
C ALA A 97 9.89 4.03 -19.07
N LYS A 98 8.87 4.89 -19.02
CA LYS A 98 7.53 4.54 -18.49
C LYS A 98 6.63 3.82 -19.50
N ARG A 99 6.99 3.78 -20.78
CA ARG A 99 6.13 3.24 -21.83
C ARG A 99 5.67 1.80 -21.57
N PRO A 100 6.54 0.84 -21.18
CA PRO A 100 6.11 -0.54 -20.91
C PRO A 100 5.03 -0.60 -19.83
N LEU A 101 5.24 0.12 -18.72
CA LEU A 101 4.28 0.17 -17.62
C LEU A 101 2.98 0.85 -18.02
N LYS A 102 3.05 1.99 -18.73
CA LYS A 102 1.86 2.67 -19.24
C LYS A 102 1.03 1.76 -20.14
N LYS A 103 1.68 0.99 -21.01
CA LYS A 103 1.00 0.02 -21.88
C LYS A 103 0.28 -1.04 -21.06
N LEU A 104 0.97 -1.65 -20.10
CA LEU A 104 0.39 -2.64 -19.19
C LEU A 104 -0.85 -2.10 -18.46
N LEU A 105 -0.75 -0.89 -17.91
CA LEU A 105 -1.88 -0.26 -17.20
C LEU A 105 -3.06 0.06 -18.13
N VAL A 106 -2.81 0.51 -19.35
CA VAL A 106 -3.89 0.76 -20.32
C VAL A 106 -4.60 -0.52 -20.71
N ASP A 107 -3.85 -1.60 -20.91
CA ASP A 107 -4.39 -2.87 -21.38
C ASP A 107 -5.16 -3.60 -20.26
N ASP A 108 -4.66 -3.62 -19.02
CA ASP A 108 -5.13 -4.55 -17.99
C ASP A 108 -5.76 -3.90 -16.75
N LEU A 109 -5.53 -2.59 -16.48
CA LEU A 109 -6.00 -1.97 -15.23
C LEU A 109 -7.51 -2.05 -15.06
N LYS A 110 -8.28 -1.88 -16.13
CA LYS A 110 -9.76 -2.01 -16.07
C LYS A 110 -10.22 -3.38 -15.60
N LEU A 111 -9.59 -4.44 -16.12
CA LEU A 111 -9.90 -5.81 -15.71
C LEU A 111 -9.58 -6.02 -14.23
N HIS A 112 -8.43 -5.54 -13.78
CA HIS A 112 -8.02 -5.62 -12.39
C HIS A 112 -8.98 -4.89 -11.47
N THR A 113 -9.33 -3.63 -11.79
CA THR A 113 -10.27 -2.83 -10.99
C THR A 113 -11.65 -3.46 -10.92
N VAL A 114 -12.19 -3.95 -12.05
CA VAL A 114 -13.48 -4.65 -12.07
C VAL A 114 -13.43 -5.94 -11.25
N SER A 115 -12.32 -6.67 -11.31
CA SER A 115 -12.13 -7.91 -10.54
C SER A 115 -12.10 -7.63 -9.04
N GLU A 116 -11.45 -6.56 -8.60
CA GLU A 116 -11.47 -6.11 -7.21
C GLU A 116 -12.88 -5.78 -6.74
N GLN A 117 -13.60 -4.97 -7.52
CA GLN A 117 -14.98 -4.58 -7.20
C GLN A 117 -15.91 -5.81 -7.15
N TYR A 118 -15.80 -6.69 -8.14
CA TYR A 118 -16.61 -7.91 -8.19
C TYR A 118 -16.27 -8.86 -7.03
N GLY A 119 -14.98 -9.07 -6.74
CA GLY A 119 -14.53 -9.87 -5.61
C GLY A 119 -15.03 -9.31 -4.27
N SER A 120 -14.99 -7.98 -4.10
CA SER A 120 -15.52 -7.31 -2.91
C SER A 120 -17.03 -7.51 -2.78
N LEU A 121 -17.80 -7.38 -3.87
CA LEU A 121 -19.24 -7.63 -3.87
C LEU A 121 -19.58 -9.08 -3.51
N LEU A 122 -18.85 -10.05 -4.05
CA LEU A 122 -19.02 -11.46 -3.71
C LEU A 122 -18.71 -11.73 -2.24
N SER A 123 -17.66 -11.11 -1.71
CA SER A 123 -17.26 -11.25 -0.32
C SER A 123 -18.31 -10.66 0.62
N VAL A 124 -18.89 -9.50 0.29
CA VAL A 124 -20.01 -8.90 1.03
C VAL A 124 -21.24 -9.80 0.97
N ALA A 125 -21.63 -10.25 -0.21
CA ALA A 125 -22.79 -11.11 -0.40
C ALA A 125 -22.67 -12.46 0.35
N ALA A 126 -21.44 -12.97 0.47
CA ALA A 126 -21.15 -14.18 1.22
C ALA A 126 -20.98 -13.95 2.73
N GLY A 127 -21.13 -12.71 3.21
CA GLY A 127 -20.87 -12.35 4.61
C GLY A 127 -19.40 -12.50 5.03
N ARG A 128 -18.47 -12.48 4.06
CA ARG A 128 -17.04 -12.71 4.26
C ARG A 128 -16.19 -11.48 4.06
N MET A 129 -16.78 -10.33 3.87
CA MET A 129 -16.02 -9.10 3.76
C MET A 129 -15.52 -8.68 5.15
N GLY A 130 -14.26 -8.57 5.21
CA GLY A 130 -13.53 -8.44 6.44
C GLY A 130 -12.81 -9.75 6.69
N TYR A 131 -11.77 -9.65 7.24
CA TYR A 131 -10.79 -10.57 7.66
C TYR A 131 -11.34 -11.94 8.17
N ASP A 132 -11.43 -12.94 7.32
CA ASP A 132 -11.48 -14.32 7.76
C ASP A 132 -10.10 -14.93 7.67
N SER A 133 -9.46 -15.00 8.80
CA SER A 133 -8.29 -15.81 8.85
C SER A 133 -8.02 -16.24 10.27
N GLY A 134 -8.57 -17.31 10.64
CA GLY A 134 -8.13 -18.03 11.83
C GLY A 134 -6.65 -18.45 11.83
N GLN A 135 -5.81 -17.76 11.03
CA GLN A 135 -4.39 -18.09 10.85
C GLN A 135 -3.46 -16.86 10.87
N HIS A 136 -3.88 -15.74 11.47
CA HIS A 136 -2.96 -14.60 11.53
C HIS A 136 -2.06 -14.68 12.75
N ASP A 137 -0.79 -14.81 12.44
CA ASP A 137 0.25 -14.35 13.34
C ASP A 137 0.06 -12.83 13.52
N GLU A 138 -0.23 -12.37 14.72
CA GLU A 138 -0.54 -10.98 15.05
C GLU A 138 0.49 -9.98 14.49
N LYS A 139 1.74 -10.40 14.33
CA LYS A 139 2.81 -9.59 13.75
C LYS A 139 2.64 -9.29 12.26
N TYR A 140 1.77 -10.01 11.55
CA TYR A 140 1.47 -9.80 10.12
C TYR A 140 0.16 -9.05 9.89
N ILE A 141 -0.58 -8.72 10.95
CA ILE A 141 -1.78 -7.91 10.84
C ILE A 141 -1.36 -6.51 10.44
N SER A 142 -1.78 -6.08 9.26
CA SER A 142 -1.64 -4.68 8.88
C SER A 142 -2.41 -3.81 9.86
N ARG A 143 -1.72 -2.92 10.51
CA ARG A 143 -2.34 -1.94 11.41
C ARG A 143 -3.10 -0.83 10.67
N SER A 144 -3.24 -0.95 9.36
CA SER A 144 -3.76 0.11 8.49
C SER A 144 -5.28 0.28 8.50
N SER A 145 -6.04 -0.55 9.21
CA SER A 145 -7.50 -0.41 9.27
C SER A 145 -8.01 -0.35 10.70
N ASP A 146 -8.38 0.85 11.12
CA ASP A 146 -8.92 1.18 12.44
C ASP A 146 -10.06 0.26 12.89
N TRP A 147 -10.93 -0.13 11.96
CA TRP A 147 -12.07 -0.99 12.25
C TRP A 147 -11.67 -2.41 12.74
N ARG A 148 -10.52 -2.93 12.35
CA ARG A 148 -10.05 -4.25 12.80
C ARG A 148 -9.73 -4.26 14.28
N TYR A 149 -9.17 -3.17 14.80
CA TYR A 149 -8.93 -3.04 16.24
C TYR A 149 -10.23 -2.82 17.01
N ALA A 150 -11.12 -1.99 16.45
CA ALA A 150 -12.41 -1.73 17.05
C ALA A 150 -13.31 -2.96 17.14
N THR A 151 -13.06 -3.95 16.31
CA THR A 151 -13.90 -5.16 16.19
C THR A 151 -13.15 -6.46 16.43
N SER A 152 -11.94 -6.39 16.98
CA SER A 152 -11.10 -7.57 17.24
C SER A 152 -11.72 -8.60 18.17
N ASP A 153 -12.67 -8.18 19.01
CA ASP A 153 -13.45 -9.00 19.94
C ASP A 153 -14.75 -9.54 19.35
N MET A 154 -15.05 -9.23 18.10
CA MET A 154 -16.27 -9.67 17.43
C MET A 154 -16.03 -10.89 16.55
N GLU A 155 -16.99 -11.82 16.58
CA GLU A 155 -17.08 -12.84 15.56
C GLU A 155 -17.29 -12.21 14.17
N GLN A 156 -16.87 -12.93 13.15
CA GLN A 156 -17.08 -12.53 11.74
C GLN A 156 -18.58 -12.25 11.49
N PRO A 157 -18.93 -11.06 10.99
CA PRO A 157 -20.32 -10.73 10.76
C PRO A 157 -20.88 -11.60 9.63
N GLN A 158 -21.98 -12.30 9.93
CA GLN A 158 -22.67 -13.20 9.00
C GLN A 158 -23.99 -12.62 8.47
N THR A 159 -24.47 -11.52 9.04
CA THR A 159 -25.74 -10.89 8.69
C THR A 159 -25.58 -9.39 8.46
N ALA A 160 -26.52 -8.77 7.76
CA ALA A 160 -26.53 -7.31 7.57
C ALA A 160 -26.57 -6.56 8.92
N GLU A 161 -27.21 -7.13 9.94
CA GLU A 161 -27.27 -6.53 11.27
C GLU A 161 -25.91 -6.61 11.98
N SER A 162 -25.20 -7.74 11.91
CA SER A 162 -23.87 -7.88 12.49
C SER A 162 -22.85 -7.00 11.79
N TRP A 163 -22.95 -6.81 10.47
CA TRP A 163 -22.16 -5.83 9.74
C TRP A 163 -22.43 -4.40 10.21
N SER A 164 -23.72 -4.02 10.35
CA SER A 164 -24.09 -2.70 10.87
C SER A 164 -23.52 -2.45 12.26
N THR A 165 -23.52 -3.46 13.12
CA THR A 165 -22.95 -3.39 14.48
C THR A 165 -21.45 -3.18 14.43
N MET A 166 -20.75 -3.92 13.58
CA MET A 166 -19.32 -3.78 13.38
C MET A 166 -18.94 -2.37 12.92
N PHE A 167 -19.64 -1.83 11.93
CA PHE A 167 -19.38 -0.46 11.44
C PHE A 167 -19.66 0.61 12.51
N LYS A 168 -20.69 0.43 13.33
CA LYS A 168 -20.96 1.34 14.46
C LYS A 168 -19.82 1.30 15.49
N LYS A 169 -19.31 0.13 15.85
CA LYS A 169 -18.15 -0.01 16.75
C LYS A 169 -16.90 0.67 16.14
N ALA A 170 -16.62 0.44 14.88
CA ALA A 170 -15.50 1.07 14.19
C ALA A 170 -15.61 2.58 14.19
N ALA A 171 -16.80 3.14 13.92
CA ALA A 171 -17.04 4.57 13.95
C ALA A 171 -16.83 5.16 15.37
N GLN A 172 -17.34 4.50 16.40
CA GLN A 172 -17.15 4.90 17.81
C GLN A 172 -15.66 4.87 18.21
N TRP A 173 -14.94 3.83 17.77
CA TRP A 173 -13.51 3.73 18.04
C TRP A 173 -12.74 4.88 17.37
N ASN A 174 -13.03 5.18 16.12
CA ASN A 174 -12.42 6.30 15.41
C ASN A 174 -12.72 7.65 16.08
N GLU A 175 -13.90 7.82 16.63
CA GLU A 175 -14.26 9.03 17.37
C GLU A 175 -13.43 9.16 18.67
N LYS A 176 -13.25 8.07 19.40
CA LYS A 176 -12.42 8.03 20.60
C LYS A 176 -10.93 8.31 20.31
N VAL A 177 -10.42 7.81 19.20
CA VAL A 177 -9.06 8.15 18.74
C VAL A 177 -8.95 9.64 18.42
N ARG A 178 -9.91 10.22 17.68
CA ARG A 178 -9.92 11.64 17.33
C ARG A 178 -10.07 12.55 18.55
N SER A 179 -10.82 12.13 19.55
CA SER A 179 -10.98 12.88 20.83
C SER A 179 -9.79 12.76 21.77
N GLY A 180 -8.84 11.87 21.48
CA GLY A 180 -7.70 11.58 22.35
C GLY A 180 -8.03 10.70 23.55
N GLU A 181 -9.24 10.10 23.61
CA GLU A 181 -9.62 9.14 24.67
C GLU A 181 -8.81 7.82 24.53
N ILE A 182 -8.47 7.45 23.30
CA ILE A 182 -7.62 6.31 22.98
C ILE A 182 -6.41 6.83 22.21
N GLU A 183 -5.21 6.43 22.63
CA GLU A 183 -3.99 6.75 21.91
C GLU A 183 -4.07 6.14 20.50
N ASN A 184 -3.81 6.96 19.48
CA ASN A 184 -3.81 6.47 18.11
C ASN A 184 -2.62 5.53 17.90
N PRO A 185 -2.82 4.23 17.71
CA PRO A 185 -1.73 3.27 17.51
C PRO A 185 -0.98 3.50 16.17
N TYR A 186 -1.49 4.42 15.34
CA TYR A 186 -0.94 4.80 14.03
C TYR A 186 -0.30 6.18 14.02
N VAL A 187 -0.05 6.79 15.16
CA VAL A 187 0.79 7.98 15.20
C VAL A 187 2.19 7.56 14.73
N PHE A 188 2.40 7.68 13.43
CA PHE A 188 3.73 7.92 12.95
C PHE A 188 4.18 9.21 13.62
N GLU A 189 5.21 9.15 14.44
CA GLU A 189 5.86 10.36 14.88
C GLU A 189 6.34 11.11 13.63
N HIS A 190 5.54 12.05 13.15
CA HIS A 190 5.94 13.05 12.15
C HIS A 190 6.98 14.03 12.73
N SER A 191 7.78 13.56 13.66
CA SER A 191 8.77 14.36 14.37
C SER A 191 9.92 14.85 13.48
N ASN A 192 9.86 14.64 12.16
CA ASN A 192 10.89 15.09 11.21
C ASN A 192 10.33 15.65 9.91
N GLU A 193 9.10 16.14 9.87
CA GLU A 193 8.69 16.98 8.74
C GLU A 193 9.41 18.33 8.87
N PRO A 194 10.15 18.78 7.85
CA PRO A 194 10.69 20.14 7.86
C PRO A 194 9.53 21.13 7.95
N GLU A 195 9.55 22.02 8.92
CA GLU A 195 8.58 23.12 9.02
C GLU A 195 8.48 23.82 7.66
N GLY A 196 7.31 23.80 7.05
CA GLY A 196 7.04 24.56 5.82
C GLY A 196 6.41 23.82 4.65
N TYR A 197 6.06 22.55 4.74
CA TYR A 197 5.26 21.87 3.73
C TYR A 197 3.78 21.82 4.13
N ALA A 198 3.05 22.88 3.78
CA ALA A 198 1.59 22.81 3.67
C ALA A 198 1.24 22.28 2.28
N TYR A 199 0.47 21.17 2.21
CA TYR A 199 -0.14 20.68 0.99
C TYR A 199 -1.25 21.61 0.52
#